data_e82d150c681f714f30e052d38a656125
#
_entry.id   e82d150c681f714f30e052d38a656125
#
_cell.length_a   1.000
_cell.length_b   1.000
_cell.length_c   1.000
_cell.angle_alpha   90.00
_cell.angle_beta   90.00
_cell.angle_gamma   90.00
#
_symmetry.space_group_name_H-M   'P 1'
#
loop_
_entity.id
_entity.type
_entity.pdbx_description
1 polymer ?
#
loop_
_entity_poly.entity_id
_entity_poly.type
_entity_poly.pdbx_seq_one_letter_code
_entity_poly.pdbx_strand_id
1 'polypeptide(L)'
;RHRMSIRFDDQVAIVTGAGGGIGKEHALELARRGAKVVVNDLGGSVDGSGTSDAAEAVVQEIKDAGGDAMANGASVTDLPAIQNMVKEVMDKWGRIDILVNNAGILRDKSFHNVTLDDFNLVMDVHFQGTLNCTHTIYPIMREQGYGRIVFTSSSSGVYGNFGQSNYGAAKMAIVGLMNTLKIEGQKYNVFSNSITPVAYTRMTEGLIPEDFGKNLQPEYVTPAVIYLSGKDAPNGVIIAAGAGVYARIITHETMGVSLGTGEDMTPENIAANWDTISDMDDARALQNGGEQTLKIFELISKQ
;
A
#
# COMPACT_ATOMS: atom_id res chain seq x y z
N ARG A 1 -24.39 15.33 15.85
CA ARG A 1 -23.94 14.33 14.84
C ARG A 1 -23.26 13.20 15.60
N HIS A 2 -23.88 12.03 15.71
CA HIS A 2 -23.22 10.84 16.23
C HIS A 2 -22.07 10.50 15.28
N ARG A 3 -20.82 10.69 15.73
CA ARG A 3 -19.65 10.15 15.03
C ARG A 3 -19.74 8.63 15.11
N MET A 4 -20.05 7.97 14.00
CA MET A 4 -19.94 6.52 13.93
C MET A 4 -18.50 6.13 14.23
N SER A 5 -18.29 5.33 15.28
CA SER A 5 -16.98 4.81 15.63
C SER A 5 -16.63 3.64 14.72
N ILE A 6 -15.50 3.70 14.03
CA ILE A 6 -14.98 2.55 13.29
C ILE A 6 -14.41 1.56 14.29
N ARG A 7 -14.98 0.35 14.33
CA ARG A 7 -14.59 -0.73 15.23
C ARG A 7 -14.34 -2.02 14.46
N PHE A 8 -13.55 -2.88 15.07
CA PHE A 8 -13.11 -4.16 14.50
C PHE A 8 -13.35 -5.33 15.47
N ASP A 9 -14.37 -5.23 16.30
CA ASP A 9 -14.71 -6.28 17.24
C ASP A 9 -14.94 -7.62 16.50
N ASP A 10 -14.37 -8.70 17.03
CA ASP A 10 -14.36 -10.03 16.44
C ASP A 10 -13.62 -10.18 15.08
N GLN A 11 -12.94 -9.15 14.61
CA GLN A 11 -12.12 -9.20 13.41
C GLN A 11 -10.65 -9.49 13.73
N VAL A 12 -9.97 -10.09 12.76
CA VAL A 12 -8.54 -10.43 12.83
C VAL A 12 -7.76 -9.62 11.80
N ALA A 13 -6.71 -8.95 12.25
CA ALA A 13 -5.84 -8.15 11.42
C ALA A 13 -4.40 -8.68 11.47
N ILE A 14 -3.74 -8.70 10.32
CA ILE A 14 -2.31 -8.95 10.20
C ILE A 14 -1.64 -7.66 9.74
N VAL A 15 -0.63 -7.20 10.47
CA VAL A 15 0.20 -6.05 10.11
C VAL A 15 1.65 -6.51 9.96
N THR A 16 2.21 -6.35 8.78
CA THR A 16 3.62 -6.67 8.53
C THR A 16 4.51 -5.46 8.83
N GLY A 17 5.74 -5.71 9.27
CA GLY A 17 6.64 -4.63 9.68
C GLY A 17 6.11 -3.84 10.89
N ALA A 18 5.41 -4.51 11.79
CA ALA A 18 4.67 -3.88 12.88
C ALA A 18 5.45 -3.77 14.19
N GLY A 19 6.74 -4.09 14.19
CA GLY A 19 7.60 -3.97 15.38
C GLY A 19 8.03 -2.53 15.69
N GLY A 20 7.78 -1.57 14.80
CA GLY A 20 8.14 -0.17 14.98
C GLY A 20 7.52 0.72 13.91
N GLY A 21 7.82 2.02 14.00
CA GLY A 21 7.37 3.01 13.02
C GLY A 21 5.86 3.07 12.85
N ILE A 22 5.41 3.33 11.62
CA ILE A 22 3.98 3.42 11.32
C ILE A 22 3.25 2.08 11.48
N GLY A 23 3.92 0.95 11.19
CA GLY A 23 3.33 -0.38 11.35
C GLY A 23 2.93 -0.68 12.79
N LYS A 24 3.78 -0.32 13.76
CA LYS A 24 3.46 -0.41 15.18
C LYS A 24 2.18 0.39 15.51
N GLU A 25 2.11 1.64 15.06
CA GLU A 25 0.95 2.50 15.33
C GLU A 25 -0.34 1.93 14.72
N HIS A 26 -0.27 1.33 13.53
CA HIS A 26 -1.39 0.64 12.91
C HIS A 26 -1.87 -0.54 13.78
N ALA A 27 -0.93 -1.37 14.25
CA ALA A 27 -1.23 -2.52 15.09
C ALA A 27 -1.88 -2.12 16.41
N LEU A 28 -1.33 -1.10 17.08
CA LEU A 28 -1.86 -0.58 18.35
C LEU A 28 -3.28 -0.03 18.18
N GLU A 29 -3.55 0.74 17.14
CA GLU A 29 -4.86 1.35 16.93
C GLU A 29 -5.92 0.34 16.48
N LEU A 30 -5.55 -0.65 15.65
CA LEU A 30 -6.45 -1.77 15.30
C LEU A 30 -6.86 -2.54 16.56
N ALA A 31 -5.91 -2.85 17.43
CA ALA A 31 -6.18 -3.55 18.70
C ALA A 31 -7.04 -2.70 19.64
N ARG A 32 -6.75 -1.41 19.78
CA ARG A 32 -7.56 -0.48 20.60
C ARG A 32 -9.00 -0.41 20.13
N ARG A 33 -9.26 -0.63 18.84
CA ARG A 33 -10.59 -0.65 18.24
C ARG A 33 -11.23 -2.04 18.21
N GLY A 34 -10.63 -3.02 18.86
CA GLY A 34 -11.21 -4.33 19.09
C GLY A 34 -10.72 -5.47 18.20
N ALA A 35 -9.82 -5.21 17.24
CA ALA A 35 -9.24 -6.27 16.44
C ALA A 35 -8.31 -7.17 17.26
N LYS A 36 -8.28 -8.46 16.90
CA LYS A 36 -7.20 -9.39 17.28
C LYS A 36 -6.08 -9.18 16.26
N VAL A 37 -4.87 -8.87 16.71
CA VAL A 37 -3.80 -8.40 15.84
C VAL A 37 -2.62 -9.37 15.82
N VAL A 38 -2.20 -9.75 14.62
CA VAL A 38 -0.90 -10.39 14.38
C VAL A 38 0.12 -9.30 14.12
N VAL A 39 1.09 -9.17 15.00
CA VAL A 39 2.24 -8.29 14.86
C VAL A 39 3.35 -9.08 14.19
N ASN A 40 3.48 -8.94 12.88
CA ASN A 40 4.55 -9.58 12.12
C ASN A 40 5.73 -8.60 11.97
N ASP A 41 6.91 -9.03 12.39
CA ASP A 41 8.15 -8.28 12.19
C ASP A 41 9.34 -9.25 12.27
N LEU A 42 10.22 -9.19 11.28
CA LEU A 42 11.46 -9.96 11.28
C LEU A 42 12.43 -9.48 12.38
N GLY A 43 12.25 -8.22 12.85
CA GLY A 43 13.14 -7.61 13.83
C GLY A 43 14.42 -7.01 13.23
N GLY A 44 14.52 -6.93 11.91
CA GLY A 44 15.65 -6.32 11.21
C GLY A 44 15.74 -4.81 11.37
N SER A 45 16.90 -4.26 11.09
CA SER A 45 17.12 -2.82 10.95
C SER A 45 16.59 -2.29 9.60
N VAL A 46 16.65 -0.97 9.40
CA VAL A 46 16.13 -0.29 8.19
C VAL A 46 16.73 -0.82 6.89
N ASP A 47 17.99 -1.28 6.94
CA ASP A 47 18.68 -1.85 5.77
C ASP A 47 18.40 -3.36 5.56
N GLY A 48 17.57 -3.97 6.42
CA GLY A 48 17.20 -5.39 6.37
C GLY A 48 18.15 -6.33 7.11
N SER A 49 19.09 -5.82 7.90
CA SER A 49 20.01 -6.64 8.68
C SER A 49 19.57 -6.82 10.14
N GLY A 50 20.04 -7.91 10.78
CA GLY A 50 19.80 -8.18 12.20
C GLY A 50 18.41 -8.71 12.53
N THR A 51 18.19 -8.99 13.82
CA THR A 51 16.89 -9.45 14.39
C THR A 51 16.72 -8.84 15.78
N SER A 52 15.47 -8.67 16.22
CA SER A 52 15.11 -8.16 17.55
C SER A 52 13.77 -8.72 18.02
N ASP A 53 13.45 -8.53 19.30
CA ASP A 53 12.15 -8.90 19.89
C ASP A 53 11.10 -7.79 19.77
N ALA A 54 11.18 -6.99 18.71
CA ALA A 54 10.30 -5.83 18.52
C ALA A 54 8.82 -6.22 18.40
N ALA A 55 8.51 -7.33 17.73
CA ALA A 55 7.15 -7.83 17.61
C ALA A 55 6.55 -8.20 18.98
N GLU A 56 7.30 -8.91 19.81
CA GLU A 56 6.88 -9.32 21.15
C GLU A 56 6.63 -8.12 22.05
N ALA A 57 7.45 -7.07 21.95
CA ALA A 57 7.25 -5.84 22.73
C ALA A 57 5.93 -5.14 22.37
N VAL A 58 5.58 -5.07 21.10
CA VAL A 58 4.30 -4.49 20.64
C VAL A 58 3.11 -5.36 21.09
N VAL A 59 3.22 -6.67 21.01
CA VAL A 59 2.20 -7.60 21.51
C VAL A 59 1.97 -7.39 23.00
N GLN A 60 3.03 -7.24 23.80
CA GLN A 60 2.91 -7.00 25.23
C GLN A 60 2.20 -5.66 25.50
N GLU A 61 2.53 -4.62 24.76
CA GLU A 61 1.86 -3.31 24.86
C GLU A 61 0.35 -3.41 24.57
N ILE A 62 -0.02 -4.19 23.53
CA ILE A 62 -1.43 -4.46 23.21
C ILE A 62 -2.14 -5.20 24.36
N LYS A 63 -1.51 -6.23 24.89
CA LYS A 63 -2.09 -7.03 26.00
C LYS A 63 -2.22 -6.24 27.28
N ASP A 64 -1.25 -5.42 27.61
CA ASP A 64 -1.28 -4.53 28.79
C ASP A 64 -2.42 -3.49 28.69
N ALA A 65 -2.79 -3.11 27.48
CA ALA A 65 -3.95 -2.25 27.20
C ALA A 65 -5.30 -3.01 27.13
N GLY A 66 -5.31 -4.32 27.38
CA GLY A 66 -6.50 -5.16 27.37
C GLY A 66 -6.89 -5.75 26.01
N GLY A 67 -6.06 -5.60 24.99
CA GLY A 67 -6.27 -6.18 23.65
C GLY A 67 -5.78 -7.63 23.54
N ASP A 68 -6.01 -8.23 22.36
CA ASP A 68 -5.52 -9.56 22.00
C ASP A 68 -4.59 -9.49 20.79
N ALA A 69 -3.45 -10.12 20.90
CA ALA A 69 -2.44 -10.10 19.84
C ALA A 69 -1.51 -11.32 19.91
N MET A 70 -0.87 -11.63 18.79
CA MET A 70 0.23 -12.57 18.71
C MET A 70 1.38 -12.02 17.89
N ALA A 71 2.60 -12.36 18.29
CA ALA A 71 3.80 -12.03 17.54
C ALA A 71 4.10 -13.11 16.49
N ASN A 72 4.68 -12.69 15.37
CA ASN A 72 5.22 -13.58 14.35
C ASN A 72 6.50 -12.98 13.76
N GLY A 73 7.56 -13.80 13.66
CA GLY A 73 8.89 -13.39 13.21
C GLY A 73 9.19 -13.74 11.74
N ALA A 74 8.20 -14.16 10.94
CA ALA A 74 8.43 -14.54 9.55
C ALA A 74 8.92 -13.35 8.71
N SER A 75 9.91 -13.61 7.85
CA SER A 75 10.24 -12.69 6.77
C SER A 75 9.15 -12.73 5.70
N VAL A 76 8.71 -11.56 5.23
CA VAL A 76 7.73 -11.48 4.14
C VAL A 76 8.26 -12.05 2.82
N THR A 77 9.59 -12.18 2.67
CA THR A 77 10.21 -12.80 1.50
C THR A 77 10.22 -14.34 1.54
N ASP A 78 9.92 -14.91 2.69
CA ASP A 78 9.87 -16.37 2.90
C ASP A 78 8.42 -16.85 2.78
N LEU A 79 8.02 -17.27 1.58
CA LEU A 79 6.66 -17.73 1.33
C LEU A 79 6.22 -18.89 2.23
N PRO A 80 7.02 -19.96 2.45
CA PRO A 80 6.65 -21.01 3.41
C PRO A 80 6.41 -20.49 4.83
N ALA A 81 7.23 -19.55 5.31
CA ALA A 81 7.06 -18.94 6.63
C ALA A 81 5.77 -18.10 6.71
N ILE A 82 5.42 -17.36 5.65
CA ILE A 82 4.16 -16.62 5.56
C ILE A 82 2.96 -17.57 5.54
N GLN A 83 3.03 -18.65 4.76
CA GLN A 83 1.97 -19.68 4.73
C GLN A 83 1.77 -20.31 6.11
N ASN A 84 2.85 -20.58 6.83
CA ASN A 84 2.78 -21.09 8.20
C ASN A 84 2.16 -20.07 9.18
N MET A 85 2.54 -18.80 9.09
CA MET A 85 1.92 -17.72 9.86
C MET A 85 0.41 -17.68 9.64
N VAL A 86 -0.03 -17.71 8.40
CA VAL A 86 -1.47 -17.68 8.05
C VAL A 86 -2.19 -18.90 8.61
N LYS A 87 -1.57 -20.08 8.52
CA LYS A 87 -2.12 -21.31 9.12
C LYS A 87 -2.30 -21.17 10.64
N GLU A 88 -1.29 -20.67 11.35
CA GLU A 88 -1.36 -20.46 12.80
C GLU A 88 -2.48 -19.48 13.18
N VAL A 89 -2.66 -18.42 12.41
CA VAL A 89 -3.74 -17.43 12.62
C VAL A 89 -5.11 -18.06 12.41
N MET A 90 -5.28 -18.83 11.35
CA MET A 90 -6.53 -19.53 11.05
C MET A 90 -6.84 -20.60 12.09
N ASP A 91 -5.85 -21.35 12.57
CA ASP A 91 -6.02 -22.33 13.64
C ASP A 91 -6.44 -21.66 14.96
N LYS A 92 -5.91 -20.47 15.24
CA LYS A 92 -6.17 -19.73 16.48
C LYS A 92 -7.51 -18.99 16.48
N TRP A 93 -7.83 -18.27 15.40
CA TRP A 93 -8.96 -17.34 15.35
C TRP A 93 -9.98 -17.63 14.23
N GLY A 94 -9.64 -18.49 13.28
CA GLY A 94 -10.56 -18.99 12.26
C GLY A 94 -10.92 -18.00 11.16
N ARG A 95 -10.30 -16.82 11.12
CA ARG A 95 -10.58 -15.77 10.14
C ARG A 95 -9.42 -14.78 9.97
N ILE A 96 -9.38 -14.10 8.85
CA ILE A 96 -8.49 -12.97 8.59
C ILE A 96 -9.28 -11.93 7.79
N ASP A 97 -9.52 -10.77 8.40
CA ASP A 97 -10.39 -9.73 7.84
C ASP A 97 -9.60 -8.54 7.27
N ILE A 98 -8.42 -8.26 7.84
CA ILE A 98 -7.61 -7.09 7.52
C ILE A 98 -6.17 -7.55 7.32
N LEU A 99 -5.58 -7.13 6.21
CA LEU A 99 -4.14 -7.25 5.94
C LEU A 99 -3.56 -5.87 5.67
N VAL A 100 -2.61 -5.43 6.50
CA VAL A 100 -1.83 -4.22 6.28
C VAL A 100 -0.42 -4.61 5.88
N ASN A 101 -0.12 -4.47 4.59
CA ASN A 101 1.21 -4.72 4.04
C ASN A 101 2.08 -3.48 4.26
N ASN A 102 2.93 -3.52 5.29
CA ASN A 102 3.76 -2.38 5.69
C ASN A 102 5.27 -2.69 5.74
N ALA A 103 5.69 -3.94 5.81
CA ALA A 103 7.10 -4.31 5.88
C ALA A 103 7.92 -3.72 4.72
N GLY A 104 9.11 -3.22 5.04
CA GLY A 104 9.99 -2.62 4.04
C GLY A 104 11.38 -2.31 4.55
N ILE A 105 12.28 -2.07 3.61
CA ILE A 105 13.68 -1.68 3.81
C ILE A 105 14.05 -0.55 2.85
N LEU A 106 15.18 0.10 3.09
CA LEU A 106 15.77 1.09 2.19
C LEU A 106 17.21 0.70 1.82
N ARG A 107 17.52 0.82 0.53
CA ARG A 107 18.86 0.68 -0.06
C ARG A 107 19.03 1.78 -1.10
N ASP A 108 18.96 3.03 -0.62
CA ASP A 108 18.92 4.22 -1.48
C ASP A 108 20.29 4.54 -2.07
N LYS A 109 20.34 4.62 -3.39
CA LYS A 109 21.49 5.11 -4.18
C LYS A 109 20.98 5.66 -5.51
N SER A 110 21.68 6.64 -6.08
CA SER A 110 21.38 7.07 -7.44
C SER A 110 21.41 5.88 -8.40
N PHE A 111 20.62 5.92 -9.45
CA PHE A 111 20.46 4.79 -10.38
C PHE A 111 21.81 4.31 -10.95
N HIS A 112 22.73 5.25 -11.19
CA HIS A 112 24.08 4.93 -11.65
C HIS A 112 24.90 4.09 -10.65
N ASN A 113 24.62 4.24 -9.35
CA ASN A 113 25.42 3.63 -8.27
C ASN A 113 24.71 2.46 -7.57
N VAL A 114 23.39 2.26 -7.79
CA VAL A 114 22.67 1.15 -7.17
C VAL A 114 23.14 -0.17 -7.78
N THR A 115 23.43 -1.15 -6.94
CA THR A 115 23.74 -2.51 -7.40
C THR A 115 22.44 -3.24 -7.74
N LEU A 116 22.50 -4.21 -8.65
CA LEU A 116 21.34 -5.07 -8.93
C LEU A 116 20.91 -5.89 -7.71
N ASP A 117 21.86 -6.28 -6.86
CA ASP A 117 21.55 -7.00 -5.61
C ASP A 117 20.72 -6.12 -4.66
N ASP A 118 21.12 -4.86 -4.43
CA ASP A 118 20.36 -3.92 -3.63
C ASP A 118 19.01 -3.59 -4.27
N PHE A 119 18.98 -3.47 -5.61
CA PHE A 119 17.74 -3.24 -6.34
C PHE A 119 16.76 -4.39 -6.14
N ASN A 120 17.22 -5.62 -6.38
CA ASN A 120 16.41 -6.82 -6.25
C ASN A 120 15.97 -7.06 -4.81
N LEU A 121 16.83 -6.83 -3.82
CA LEU A 121 16.46 -6.99 -2.41
C LEU A 121 15.30 -6.06 -2.03
N VAL A 122 15.32 -4.81 -2.49
CA VAL A 122 14.22 -3.85 -2.24
C VAL A 122 12.93 -4.30 -2.95
N MET A 123 13.03 -4.79 -4.18
CA MET A 123 11.88 -5.38 -4.90
C MET A 123 11.34 -6.61 -4.16
N ASP A 124 12.22 -7.49 -3.69
CA ASP A 124 11.82 -8.71 -2.98
C ASP A 124 11.07 -8.39 -1.68
N VAL A 125 11.60 -7.49 -0.86
CA VAL A 125 10.95 -7.15 0.41
C VAL A 125 9.64 -6.41 0.18
N HIS A 126 9.64 -5.34 -0.62
CA HIS A 126 8.46 -4.50 -0.78
C HIS A 126 7.39 -5.13 -1.69
N PHE A 127 7.77 -5.62 -2.86
CA PHE A 127 6.79 -6.15 -3.80
C PHE A 127 6.55 -7.65 -3.61
N GLN A 128 7.59 -8.49 -3.67
CA GLN A 128 7.41 -9.93 -3.49
C GLN A 128 6.87 -10.25 -2.09
N GLY A 129 7.34 -9.56 -1.05
CA GLY A 129 6.82 -9.72 0.32
C GLY A 129 5.34 -9.35 0.43
N THR A 130 4.95 -8.24 -0.16
CA THR A 130 3.52 -7.84 -0.26
C THR A 130 2.71 -8.89 -1.04
N LEU A 131 3.23 -9.39 -2.15
CA LEU A 131 2.60 -10.42 -2.96
C LEU A 131 2.44 -11.73 -2.18
N ASN A 132 3.48 -12.18 -1.48
CA ASN A 132 3.43 -13.40 -0.68
C ASN A 132 2.31 -13.37 0.37
N CYS A 133 2.21 -12.29 1.13
CA CYS A 133 1.16 -12.12 2.13
C CYS A 133 -0.22 -12.03 1.47
N THR A 134 -0.37 -11.20 0.47
CA THR A 134 -1.65 -10.94 -0.19
C THR A 134 -2.17 -12.19 -0.90
N HIS A 135 -1.31 -12.88 -1.66
CA HIS A 135 -1.69 -14.08 -2.39
C HIS A 135 -2.09 -15.23 -1.46
N THR A 136 -1.45 -15.36 -0.30
CA THR A 136 -1.77 -16.38 0.70
C THR A 136 -3.11 -16.10 1.40
N ILE A 137 -3.42 -14.83 1.68
CA ILE A 137 -4.58 -14.41 2.47
C ILE A 137 -5.81 -14.16 1.59
N TYR A 138 -5.64 -13.69 0.37
CA TYR A 138 -6.74 -13.33 -0.53
C TYR A 138 -7.78 -14.45 -0.74
N PRO A 139 -7.39 -15.73 -0.94
CA PRO A 139 -8.37 -16.83 -1.04
C PRO A 139 -9.25 -16.97 0.19
N ILE A 140 -8.68 -16.78 1.38
CA ILE A 140 -9.41 -16.83 2.65
C ILE A 140 -10.45 -15.71 2.71
N MET A 141 -10.06 -14.48 2.40
CA MET A 141 -10.98 -13.33 2.38
C MET A 141 -12.09 -13.51 1.35
N ARG A 142 -11.74 -14.06 0.19
CA ARG A 142 -12.71 -14.35 -0.86
C ARG A 142 -13.76 -15.37 -0.41
N GLU A 143 -13.34 -16.43 0.25
CA GLU A 143 -14.22 -17.46 0.81
C GLU A 143 -15.10 -16.90 1.94
N GLN A 144 -14.54 -16.01 2.78
CA GLN A 144 -15.29 -15.33 3.85
C GLN A 144 -16.35 -14.36 3.30
N GLY A 145 -16.23 -13.91 2.04
CA GLY A 145 -17.06 -12.83 1.52
C GLY A 145 -16.77 -11.47 2.18
N TYR A 146 -15.57 -11.29 2.71
CA TYR A 146 -15.10 -10.07 3.36
C TYR A 146 -13.57 -10.02 3.43
N GLY A 147 -13.00 -8.89 3.11
CA GLY A 147 -11.58 -8.59 3.33
C GLY A 147 -11.26 -7.14 3.08
N ARG A 148 -10.27 -6.63 3.82
CA ARG A 148 -9.71 -5.29 3.63
C ARG A 148 -8.19 -5.41 3.56
N ILE A 149 -7.64 -5.04 2.42
CA ILE A 149 -6.20 -5.06 2.15
C ILE A 149 -5.73 -3.63 2.01
N VAL A 150 -4.80 -3.23 2.85
CA VAL A 150 -4.17 -1.91 2.79
C VAL A 150 -2.71 -2.09 2.42
N PHE A 151 -2.35 -1.55 1.25
CA PHE A 151 -0.98 -1.52 0.77
C PHE A 151 -0.29 -0.23 1.21
N THR A 152 1.02 -0.30 1.37
CA THR A 152 1.87 0.86 1.61
C THR A 152 2.67 1.17 0.35
N SER A 153 2.23 2.18 -0.39
CA SER A 153 2.95 2.75 -1.52
C SER A 153 3.81 3.93 -1.05
N SER A 154 4.20 4.81 -1.95
CA SER A 154 5.01 5.98 -1.64
C SER A 154 4.87 7.05 -2.71
N SER A 155 5.04 8.30 -2.31
CA SER A 155 5.24 9.42 -3.23
C SER A 155 6.41 9.17 -4.19
N SER A 156 7.45 8.45 -3.73
CA SER A 156 8.58 8.03 -4.57
C SER A 156 8.17 7.11 -5.72
N GLY A 157 7.15 6.27 -5.52
CA GLY A 157 6.57 5.46 -6.59
C GLY A 157 5.69 6.29 -7.52
N VAL A 158 4.80 7.11 -6.96
CA VAL A 158 3.82 7.87 -7.73
C VAL A 158 4.47 8.99 -8.54
N TYR A 159 5.44 9.72 -7.95
CA TYR A 159 6.02 10.93 -8.53
C TYR A 159 7.51 10.81 -8.87
N GLY A 160 8.16 9.76 -8.37
CA GLY A 160 9.62 9.61 -8.45
C GLY A 160 10.36 10.35 -7.34
N ASN A 161 11.54 9.85 -6.99
CA ASN A 161 12.45 10.51 -6.07
C ASN A 161 13.89 10.13 -6.40
N PHE A 162 14.79 11.10 -6.37
CA PHE A 162 16.20 10.85 -6.64
C PHE A 162 16.78 9.85 -5.63
N GLY A 163 17.54 8.88 -6.12
CA GLY A 163 18.17 7.86 -5.29
C GLY A 163 17.29 6.69 -4.89
N GLN A 164 16.03 6.63 -5.35
CA GLN A 164 15.06 5.62 -4.98
C GLN A 164 14.45 4.88 -6.18
N SER A 165 15.23 4.57 -7.19
CA SER A 165 14.74 3.85 -8.38
C SER A 165 14.20 2.45 -8.04
N ASN A 166 14.85 1.72 -7.14
CA ASN A 166 14.41 0.42 -6.63
C ASN A 166 13.14 0.53 -5.80
N TYR A 167 13.15 1.41 -4.82
CA TYR A 167 12.03 1.66 -3.92
C TYR A 167 10.81 2.19 -4.67
N GLY A 168 11.01 3.20 -5.54
CA GLY A 168 9.94 3.76 -6.36
C GLY A 168 9.30 2.73 -7.30
N ALA A 169 10.12 1.90 -7.97
CA ALA A 169 9.63 0.82 -8.81
C ALA A 169 8.78 -0.19 -8.02
N ALA A 170 9.26 -0.63 -6.85
CA ALA A 170 8.53 -1.56 -5.99
C ALA A 170 7.20 -0.98 -5.51
N LYS A 171 7.20 0.28 -5.08
CA LYS A 171 6.00 0.96 -4.58
C LYS A 171 4.96 1.22 -5.66
N MET A 172 5.37 1.44 -6.91
CA MET A 172 4.43 1.55 -8.03
C MET A 172 3.93 0.19 -8.52
N ALA A 173 4.74 -0.86 -8.44
CA ALA A 173 4.30 -2.24 -8.68
C ALA A 173 3.15 -2.63 -7.74
N ILE A 174 3.20 -2.21 -6.48
CA ILE A 174 2.13 -2.42 -5.49
C ILE A 174 0.82 -1.74 -5.95
N VAL A 175 0.89 -0.53 -6.49
CA VAL A 175 -0.29 0.17 -7.03
C VAL A 175 -0.89 -0.59 -8.22
N GLY A 176 -0.05 -1.12 -9.11
CA GLY A 176 -0.51 -1.97 -10.22
C GLY A 176 -1.26 -3.22 -9.74
N LEU A 177 -0.73 -3.89 -8.71
CA LEU A 177 -1.41 -5.03 -8.07
C LEU A 177 -2.75 -4.62 -7.46
N MET A 178 -2.79 -3.53 -6.69
CA MET A 178 -4.00 -2.98 -6.10
C MET A 178 -5.07 -2.69 -7.16
N ASN A 179 -4.68 -2.07 -8.27
CA ASN A 179 -5.60 -1.71 -9.35
C ASN A 179 -6.31 -2.92 -9.97
N THR A 180 -5.65 -4.07 -10.01
CA THR A 180 -6.26 -5.31 -10.48
C THR A 180 -7.11 -5.95 -9.39
N LEU A 181 -6.60 -6.04 -8.17
CA LEU A 181 -7.32 -6.69 -7.06
C LEU A 181 -8.60 -5.94 -6.67
N LYS A 182 -8.67 -4.61 -6.81
CA LYS A 182 -9.92 -3.86 -6.57
C LYS A 182 -11.05 -4.33 -7.49
N ILE A 183 -10.71 -4.73 -8.72
CA ILE A 183 -11.69 -5.21 -9.72
C ILE A 183 -12.08 -6.65 -9.40
N GLU A 184 -11.10 -7.53 -9.22
CA GLU A 184 -11.34 -8.96 -8.99
C GLU A 184 -12.02 -9.22 -7.65
N GLY A 185 -11.69 -8.43 -6.60
CA GLY A 185 -12.23 -8.57 -5.25
C GLY A 185 -13.61 -7.98 -5.04
N GLN A 186 -14.04 -7.04 -5.89
CA GLN A 186 -15.28 -6.27 -5.71
C GLN A 186 -16.49 -7.15 -5.40
N LYS A 187 -16.72 -8.18 -6.19
CA LYS A 187 -17.89 -9.07 -6.04
C LYS A 187 -17.84 -9.95 -4.79
N TYR A 188 -16.68 -10.08 -4.17
CA TYR A 188 -16.48 -10.86 -2.95
C TYR A 188 -16.37 -9.98 -1.69
N ASN A 189 -16.61 -8.68 -1.83
CA ASN A 189 -16.43 -7.71 -0.75
C ASN A 189 -14.97 -7.72 -0.19
N VAL A 190 -14.00 -7.97 -1.07
CA VAL A 190 -12.57 -7.85 -0.78
C VAL A 190 -12.06 -6.58 -1.43
N PHE A 191 -11.78 -5.56 -0.61
CA PHE A 191 -11.38 -4.24 -1.07
C PHE A 191 -9.88 -4.03 -0.87
N SER A 192 -9.26 -3.41 -1.86
CA SER A 192 -7.82 -3.16 -1.92
C SER A 192 -7.56 -1.68 -2.11
N ASN A 193 -6.86 -1.09 -1.16
CA ASN A 193 -6.53 0.33 -1.14
C ASN A 193 -5.06 0.53 -0.77
N SER A 194 -4.54 1.71 -0.96
CA SER A 194 -3.16 2.04 -0.63
C SER A 194 -3.05 3.37 0.11
N ILE A 195 -1.98 3.51 0.88
CA ILE A 195 -1.53 4.79 1.43
C ILE A 195 -0.18 5.18 0.82
N THR A 196 0.09 6.48 0.77
CA THR A 196 1.43 7.04 0.59
C THR A 196 1.77 7.84 1.84
N PRO A 197 2.46 7.22 2.81
CA PRO A 197 2.71 7.86 4.10
C PRO A 197 3.86 8.84 4.03
N VAL A 198 3.75 9.93 4.82
CA VAL A 198 4.86 10.81 5.17
C VAL A 198 4.94 10.85 6.68
N ALA A 199 5.99 10.23 7.23
CA ALA A 199 6.20 10.16 8.68
C ALA A 199 7.69 10.21 9.01
N TYR A 200 8.01 10.77 10.18
CA TYR A 200 9.36 10.73 10.74
C TYR A 200 9.54 9.43 11.50
N THR A 201 10.32 8.54 10.95
CA THR A 201 10.62 7.21 11.51
C THR A 201 12.12 6.94 11.31
N ARG A 202 12.62 5.82 11.82
CA ARG A 202 14.00 5.38 11.52
C ARG A 202 14.30 5.32 10.01
N MET A 203 13.31 5.04 9.18
CA MET A 203 13.48 5.01 7.71
C MET A 203 13.68 6.40 7.09
N THR A 204 13.17 7.46 7.73
CA THR A 204 13.23 8.84 7.23
C THR A 204 14.17 9.73 8.04
N GLU A 205 14.76 9.19 9.11
CA GLU A 205 15.76 9.87 9.92
C GLU A 205 16.97 10.27 9.03
N GLY A 206 17.35 11.53 9.10
CA GLY A 206 18.40 12.10 8.24
C GLY A 206 17.93 12.53 6.85
N LEU A 207 16.74 12.13 6.39
CA LEU A 207 16.13 12.58 5.13
C LEU A 207 15.21 13.79 5.35
N ILE A 208 14.62 13.90 6.54
CA ILE A 208 13.72 14.99 6.95
C ILE A 208 14.40 15.77 8.07
N PRO A 209 14.48 17.11 7.98
CA PRO A 209 15.00 17.93 9.10
C PRO A 209 14.21 17.68 10.39
N GLU A 210 14.92 17.59 11.53
CA GLU A 210 14.34 17.24 12.84
C GLU A 210 13.19 18.17 13.26
N ASP A 211 13.28 19.46 12.95
CA ASP A 211 12.24 20.45 13.26
C ASP A 211 10.92 20.15 12.54
N PHE A 212 10.97 19.60 11.32
CA PHE A 212 9.80 19.12 10.59
C PHE A 212 9.33 17.76 11.10
N GLY A 213 10.25 16.91 11.56
CA GLY A 213 9.96 15.58 12.09
C GLY A 213 8.97 15.59 13.26
N LYS A 214 8.97 16.64 14.07
CA LYS A 214 8.01 16.81 15.19
C LYS A 214 6.55 16.86 14.75
N ASN A 215 6.30 17.32 13.52
CA ASN A 215 4.96 17.40 12.93
C ASN A 215 4.60 16.18 12.09
N LEU A 216 5.52 15.22 11.95
CA LEU A 216 5.39 14.04 11.09
C LEU A 216 5.42 12.75 11.92
N GLN A 217 4.71 12.74 13.04
CA GLN A 217 4.68 11.56 13.89
C GLN A 217 4.00 10.37 13.19
N PRO A 218 4.47 9.13 13.39
CA PRO A 218 3.92 7.93 12.76
C PRO A 218 2.41 7.76 12.96
N GLU A 219 1.91 8.08 14.15
CA GLU A 219 0.48 7.97 14.50
C GLU A 219 -0.43 8.87 13.65
N TYR A 220 0.09 9.90 12.99
CA TYR A 220 -0.70 10.77 12.11
C TYR A 220 -1.02 10.16 10.75
N VAL A 221 -0.39 9.04 10.40
CA VAL A 221 -0.70 8.24 9.21
C VAL A 221 -1.81 7.23 9.50
N THR A 222 -1.85 6.69 10.69
CA THR A 222 -2.73 5.58 11.09
C THR A 222 -4.23 5.82 10.84
N PRO A 223 -4.81 7.02 11.03
CA PRO A 223 -6.23 7.23 10.73
C PRO A 223 -6.64 6.85 9.31
N ALA A 224 -5.77 7.06 8.32
CA ALA A 224 -6.03 6.64 6.93
C ALA A 224 -6.12 5.10 6.82
N VAL A 225 -5.20 4.38 7.46
CA VAL A 225 -5.21 2.90 7.47
C VAL A 225 -6.45 2.36 8.17
N ILE A 226 -6.84 2.94 9.30
CA ILE A 226 -8.06 2.55 10.01
C ILE A 226 -9.30 2.76 9.15
N TYR A 227 -9.41 3.89 8.47
CA TYR A 227 -10.50 4.16 7.55
C TYR A 227 -10.56 3.14 6.41
N LEU A 228 -9.42 2.84 5.79
CA LEU A 228 -9.32 1.87 4.69
C LEU A 228 -9.51 0.41 5.13
N SER A 229 -9.36 0.12 6.41
CA SER A 229 -9.61 -1.19 7.01
C SER A 229 -11.07 -1.39 7.45
N GLY A 230 -11.85 -0.33 7.46
CA GLY A 230 -13.22 -0.31 7.95
C GLY A 230 -14.22 -0.98 7.00
N LYS A 231 -15.39 -1.31 7.56
CA LYS A 231 -16.48 -1.94 6.80
C LYS A 231 -16.91 -1.09 5.60
N ASP A 232 -16.98 0.23 5.79
CA ASP A 232 -17.44 1.19 4.77
C ASP A 232 -16.27 1.82 3.99
N ALA A 233 -15.12 1.14 3.95
CA ALA A 233 -13.97 1.59 3.17
C ALA A 233 -14.30 1.71 1.67
N PRO A 234 -13.69 2.65 0.97
CA PRO A 234 -13.72 2.66 -0.50
C PRO A 234 -12.94 1.46 -1.05
N ASN A 235 -12.94 1.31 -2.38
CA ASN A 235 -12.16 0.28 -3.06
C ASN A 235 -11.33 0.90 -4.19
N GLY A 236 -10.02 0.66 -4.18
CA GLY A 236 -9.11 1.13 -5.22
C GLY A 236 -8.68 2.59 -5.09
N VAL A 237 -8.57 3.11 -3.87
CA VAL A 237 -8.09 4.47 -3.64
C VAL A 237 -6.68 4.49 -3.08
N ILE A 238 -5.98 5.59 -3.31
CA ILE A 238 -4.69 5.90 -2.72
C ILE A 238 -4.85 7.15 -1.86
N ILE A 239 -4.51 7.07 -0.57
CA ILE A 239 -4.53 8.20 0.35
C ILE A 239 -3.10 8.61 0.70
N ALA A 240 -2.73 9.85 0.36
CA ALA A 240 -1.55 10.49 0.91
C ALA A 240 -1.86 10.92 2.35
N ALA A 241 -1.00 10.56 3.30
CA ALA A 241 -1.24 10.80 4.73
C ALA A 241 0.04 11.21 5.45
N GLY A 242 -0.01 12.31 6.18
CA GLY A 242 1.10 12.80 7.01
C GLY A 242 0.74 14.10 7.69
N ALA A 243 1.28 14.34 8.88
CA ALA A 243 1.06 15.56 9.67
C ALA A 243 -0.42 15.96 9.84
N GLY A 244 -1.33 14.99 9.87
CA GLY A 244 -2.78 15.26 9.93
C GLY A 244 -3.40 15.74 8.62
N VAL A 245 -2.64 15.72 7.52
CA VAL A 245 -3.12 16.05 6.17
C VAL A 245 -3.43 14.75 5.43
N TYR A 246 -4.60 14.69 4.82
CA TYR A 246 -5.06 13.54 4.03
C TYR A 246 -5.55 14.03 2.67
N ALA A 247 -5.02 13.43 1.61
CA ALA A 247 -5.40 13.74 0.23
C ALA A 247 -5.56 12.44 -0.58
N ARG A 248 -6.44 12.46 -1.56
CA ARG A 248 -6.56 11.34 -2.50
C ARG A 248 -5.66 11.56 -3.71
N ILE A 249 -4.89 10.54 -4.08
CA ILE A 249 -4.13 10.51 -5.32
C ILE A 249 -4.98 9.84 -6.40
N ILE A 250 -5.13 10.50 -7.54
CA ILE A 250 -5.95 10.03 -8.66
C ILE A 250 -5.13 10.14 -9.94
N THR A 251 -5.07 9.06 -10.71
CA THR A 251 -4.47 9.06 -12.04
C THR A 251 -5.50 9.48 -13.07
N HIS A 252 -5.21 10.50 -13.87
CA HIS A 252 -6.03 10.97 -14.97
C HIS A 252 -5.33 10.71 -16.30
N GLU A 253 -6.14 10.50 -17.34
CA GLU A 253 -5.69 10.47 -18.71
C GLU A 253 -6.43 11.59 -19.47
N THR A 254 -5.66 12.41 -20.21
CA THR A 254 -6.24 13.47 -21.06
C THR A 254 -7.11 12.87 -22.15
N MET A 255 -7.98 13.67 -22.75
CA MET A 255 -8.80 13.20 -23.87
C MET A 255 -7.94 12.88 -25.09
N GLY A 256 -6.90 13.69 -25.33
CA GLY A 256 -6.02 13.51 -26.48
C GLY A 256 -6.67 13.94 -27.80
N VAL A 257 -6.07 13.51 -28.89
CA VAL A 257 -6.49 13.83 -30.27
C VAL A 257 -6.46 12.58 -31.12
N SER A 258 -7.36 12.46 -32.10
CA SER A 258 -7.28 11.44 -33.13
C SER A 258 -6.66 12.01 -34.40
N LEU A 259 -5.54 11.48 -34.83
CA LEU A 259 -4.88 11.82 -36.10
C LEU A 259 -5.36 10.91 -37.27
N GLY A 260 -6.31 10.03 -37.01
CA GLY A 260 -6.72 9.00 -37.97
C GLY A 260 -5.67 7.90 -38.14
N THR A 261 -5.86 7.09 -39.17
CA THR A 261 -4.96 5.97 -39.52
C THR A 261 -4.30 6.12 -40.89
N GLY A 262 -4.37 7.33 -41.48
CA GLY A 262 -3.84 7.67 -42.79
C GLY A 262 -2.50 8.40 -42.72
N GLU A 263 -2.28 9.27 -43.70
CA GLU A 263 -1.01 10.03 -43.87
C GLU A 263 -0.71 11.02 -42.74
N ASP A 264 -1.73 11.44 -41.99
CA ASP A 264 -1.58 12.37 -40.87
C ASP A 264 -1.08 11.66 -39.57
N MET A 265 -1.02 10.33 -39.55
CA MET A 265 -0.50 9.55 -38.41
C MET A 265 1.04 9.55 -38.41
N THR A 266 1.61 10.69 -38.04
CA THR A 266 3.06 10.93 -38.04
C THR A 266 3.55 11.44 -36.70
N PRO A 267 4.83 11.21 -36.32
CA PRO A 267 5.40 11.79 -35.11
C PRO A 267 5.43 13.32 -35.13
N GLU A 268 5.55 13.93 -36.32
CA GLU A 268 5.51 15.38 -36.50
C GLU A 268 4.12 15.92 -36.12
N ASN A 269 3.05 15.25 -36.48
CA ASN A 269 1.70 15.62 -36.11
C ASN A 269 1.41 15.37 -34.61
N ILE A 270 2.02 14.36 -33.97
CA ILE A 270 1.99 14.25 -32.50
C ILE A 270 2.63 15.49 -31.86
N ALA A 271 3.81 15.88 -32.33
CA ALA A 271 4.52 17.05 -31.83
C ALA A 271 3.72 18.35 -32.06
N ALA A 272 3.13 18.52 -33.24
CA ALA A 272 2.30 19.68 -33.57
C ALA A 272 1.00 19.79 -32.74
N ASN A 273 0.50 18.68 -32.24
CA ASN A 273 -0.73 18.61 -31.42
C ASN A 273 -0.43 18.40 -29.93
N TRP A 274 0.82 18.57 -29.48
CA TRP A 274 1.20 18.23 -28.11
C TRP A 274 0.40 18.96 -27.03
N ASP A 275 0.09 20.23 -27.25
CA ASP A 275 -0.71 21.02 -26.31
C ASP A 275 -2.12 20.46 -26.16
N THR A 276 -2.77 20.07 -27.27
CA THR A 276 -4.10 19.40 -27.23
C THR A 276 -4.01 18.01 -26.59
N ILE A 277 -2.96 17.24 -26.89
CA ILE A 277 -2.73 15.92 -26.30
C ILE A 277 -2.55 16.02 -24.78
N SER A 278 -1.94 17.11 -24.31
CA SER A 278 -1.62 17.34 -22.90
C SER A 278 -2.69 18.13 -22.14
N ASP A 279 -3.76 18.57 -22.82
CA ASP A 279 -4.80 19.37 -22.21
C ASP A 279 -5.55 18.55 -21.15
N MET A 280 -5.57 19.07 -19.93
CA MET A 280 -6.27 18.44 -18.79
C MET A 280 -7.76 18.72 -18.73
N ASP A 281 -8.26 19.62 -19.55
CA ASP A 281 -9.69 19.85 -19.66
C ASP A 281 -10.36 18.54 -20.14
N ASP A 282 -11.43 18.15 -19.47
CA ASP A 282 -12.11 16.87 -19.70
C ASP A 282 -11.30 15.60 -19.45
N ALA A 283 -10.10 15.69 -18.83
CA ALA A 283 -9.32 14.51 -18.43
C ALA A 283 -10.14 13.57 -17.52
N ARG A 284 -9.98 12.26 -17.73
CA ARG A 284 -10.77 11.23 -17.04
C ARG A 284 -9.92 10.40 -16.08
N ALA A 285 -10.47 10.13 -14.91
CA ALA A 285 -9.94 9.16 -13.96
C ALA A 285 -10.44 7.76 -14.35
N LEU A 286 -9.72 7.07 -15.23
CA LEU A 286 -10.10 5.74 -15.70
C LEU A 286 -9.94 4.70 -14.59
N GLN A 287 -10.89 3.79 -14.47
CA GLN A 287 -10.94 2.81 -13.38
C GLN A 287 -10.41 1.42 -13.78
N ASN A 288 -10.30 1.14 -15.07
CA ASN A 288 -9.75 -0.11 -15.61
C ASN A 288 -9.25 0.08 -17.05
N GLY A 289 -8.48 -0.90 -17.55
CA GLY A 289 -7.91 -0.82 -18.89
C GLY A 289 -8.96 -0.83 -20.03
N GLY A 290 -10.13 -1.42 -19.79
CA GLY A 290 -11.22 -1.40 -20.77
C GLY A 290 -11.79 -0.01 -21.02
N GLU A 291 -11.83 0.84 -19.99
CA GLU A 291 -12.29 2.23 -20.14
C GLU A 291 -11.38 3.05 -21.06
N GLN A 292 -10.06 2.79 -21.03
CA GLN A 292 -9.14 3.40 -21.99
C GLN A 292 -9.46 3.01 -23.43
N THR A 293 -9.71 1.74 -23.66
CA THR A 293 -10.10 1.23 -25.00
C THR A 293 -11.40 1.89 -25.46
N LEU A 294 -12.40 1.98 -24.59
CA LEU A 294 -13.67 2.65 -24.91
C LEU A 294 -13.50 4.14 -25.22
N LYS A 295 -12.64 4.84 -24.48
CA LYS A 295 -12.31 6.25 -24.76
C LYS A 295 -11.69 6.42 -26.16
N ILE A 296 -10.78 5.53 -26.54
CA ILE A 296 -10.18 5.56 -27.89
C ILE A 296 -11.27 5.38 -28.96
N PHE A 297 -12.19 4.40 -28.79
CA PHE A 297 -13.30 4.22 -29.72
C PHE A 297 -14.24 5.42 -29.78
N GLU A 298 -14.50 6.08 -28.67
CA GLU A 298 -15.29 7.32 -28.61
C GLU A 298 -14.68 8.41 -29.50
N LEU A 299 -13.36 8.57 -29.43
CA LEU A 299 -12.65 9.58 -30.23
C LEU A 299 -12.66 9.25 -31.74
N ILE A 300 -12.51 7.98 -32.11
CA ILE A 300 -12.57 7.53 -33.50
C ILE A 300 -13.97 7.75 -34.08
N SER A 301 -15.02 7.50 -33.27
CA SER A 301 -16.42 7.58 -33.72
C SER A 301 -16.91 9.02 -33.98
N LYS A 302 -16.18 10.03 -33.53
CA LYS A 302 -16.49 11.45 -33.71
C LYS A 302 -15.89 12.04 -35.00
N GLN A 303 -15.13 11.24 -35.75
CA GLN A 303 -14.60 11.59 -37.06
C GLN A 303 -15.60 11.19 -38.17
#